data_84c4d54249700d8acd068d7350b5eb61
#
_entry.id   84c4d54249700d8acd068d7350b5eb61
#
_cell.length_a   1.000
_cell.length_b   1.000
_cell.length_c   1.000
_cell.angle_alpha   90.00
_cell.angle_beta   90.00
_cell.angle_gamma   90.00
#
_symmetry.space_group_name_H-M   'P 1'
#
loop_
_entity.id
_entity.type
_entity.pdbx_description
1 polymer ?
#
loop_
_entity_poly.entity_id
_entity_poly.type
_entity_poly.pdbx_seq_one_letter_code
_entity_poly.pdbx_strand_id
1 'polypeptide(L)'
;EELGLNKNLIIVSCKVSEVQDLISVYTRLAHKCQYPLHLGLTEAGMGSKGIVASSVSIGILLQQGIGDTVRVSLTPEPNGDRSEEVIVAQELLQTMGIRSFSPLVTACPGCGRTTSTVFQSLAGNIQKYVRREMPIWREKYPGVEEMTLAVMGCVVNGPGESKHADVGISLPGTGESPAAPVFVDGKK
;
A
#
# COMPACT_ATOMS: atom_id res chain seq x y z
N GLU A 1 -33.64 0.28 12.64
CA GLU A 1 -33.85 -0.27 13.99
C GLU A 1 -35.38 -0.38 14.32
N GLU A 2 -36.16 0.62 14.01
CA GLU A 2 -37.64 0.62 14.27
C GLU A 2 -38.34 -0.58 13.62
N LEU A 3 -37.80 -1.12 12.52
CA LEU A 3 -38.33 -2.30 11.84
C LEU A 3 -37.70 -3.63 12.33
N GLY A 4 -37.00 -3.62 13.47
CA GLY A 4 -36.41 -4.81 14.09
C GLY A 4 -35.04 -5.22 13.56
N LEU A 5 -34.42 -4.43 12.66
CA LEU A 5 -33.03 -4.71 12.22
C LEU A 5 -32.03 -4.33 13.32
N ASN A 6 -31.17 -5.27 13.68
CA ASN A 6 -30.11 -5.01 14.66
C ASN A 6 -29.09 -4.02 14.08
N LYS A 7 -28.76 -2.98 14.86
CA LYS A 7 -27.78 -1.94 14.47
C LYS A 7 -26.43 -2.51 14.05
N ASN A 8 -26.02 -3.64 14.61
CA ASN A 8 -24.77 -4.30 14.28
C ASN A 8 -24.76 -4.95 12.89
N LEU A 9 -25.92 -5.01 12.21
CA LEU A 9 -26.07 -5.50 10.85
C LEU A 9 -26.20 -4.35 9.83
N ILE A 10 -26.01 -3.12 10.27
CA ILE A 10 -26.13 -1.91 9.43
C ILE A 10 -24.74 -1.33 9.20
N ILE A 11 -24.38 -1.10 7.95
CA ILE A 11 -23.22 -0.31 7.54
C ILE A 11 -23.69 0.80 6.59
N VAL A 12 -23.18 2.00 6.79
CA VAL A 12 -23.59 3.16 5.99
C VAL A 12 -22.54 3.50 4.95
N SER A 13 -22.98 3.76 3.72
CA SER A 13 -22.12 4.18 2.62
C SER A 13 -22.76 5.35 1.85
N CYS A 14 -21.98 6.42 1.66
CA CYS A 14 -22.37 7.55 0.82
C CYS A 14 -21.69 7.46 -0.55
N LYS A 15 -22.48 7.58 -1.63
CA LYS A 15 -21.97 7.53 -3.00
C LYS A 15 -21.68 8.95 -3.48
N VAL A 16 -20.39 9.27 -3.58
CA VAL A 16 -19.88 10.59 -3.97
C VAL A 16 -18.71 10.42 -4.93
N SER A 17 -18.62 11.25 -5.96
CA SER A 17 -17.61 11.17 -7.02
C SER A 17 -16.49 12.21 -6.88
N GLU A 18 -16.72 13.27 -6.09
CA GLU A 18 -15.73 14.31 -5.85
C GLU A 18 -15.03 14.12 -4.50
N VAL A 19 -13.70 14.29 -4.49
CA VAL A 19 -12.85 14.07 -3.30
C VAL A 19 -13.28 14.96 -2.14
N GLN A 20 -13.49 16.26 -2.38
CA GLN A 20 -13.84 17.21 -1.33
C GLN A 20 -15.24 16.96 -0.77
N ASP A 21 -16.17 16.58 -1.63
CA ASP A 21 -17.54 16.24 -1.22
C ASP A 21 -17.53 14.97 -0.37
N LEU A 22 -16.75 13.94 -0.75
CA LEU A 22 -16.62 12.72 0.04
C LEU A 22 -16.12 13.05 1.45
N ILE A 23 -15.05 13.82 1.57
CA ILE A 23 -14.48 14.21 2.86
C ILE A 23 -15.52 14.97 3.69
N SER A 24 -16.18 15.97 3.10
CA SER A 24 -17.20 16.76 3.78
C SER A 24 -18.39 15.92 4.26
N VAL A 25 -18.93 15.05 3.40
CA VAL A 25 -20.09 14.21 3.70
C VAL A 25 -19.78 13.24 4.83
N TYR A 26 -18.66 12.51 4.76
CA TYR A 26 -18.32 11.52 5.79
C TYR A 26 -17.90 12.17 7.12
N THR A 27 -17.21 13.30 7.09
CA THR A 27 -16.91 14.07 8.31
C THR A 27 -18.20 14.47 9.03
N ARG A 28 -19.19 14.99 8.29
CA ARG A 28 -20.49 15.35 8.84
C ARG A 28 -21.29 14.13 9.32
N LEU A 29 -21.23 13.01 8.59
CA LEU A 29 -21.93 11.78 8.92
C LEU A 29 -21.39 11.15 10.20
N ALA A 30 -20.06 11.10 10.38
CA ALA A 30 -19.41 10.57 11.57
C ALA A 30 -19.83 11.29 12.86
N HIS A 31 -20.18 12.58 12.78
CA HIS A 31 -20.74 13.32 13.91
C HIS A 31 -22.25 13.05 14.16
N LYS A 32 -22.94 12.41 13.22
CA LYS A 32 -24.42 12.23 13.28
C LYS A 32 -24.85 10.80 13.57
N CYS A 33 -24.01 9.82 13.35
CA CYS A 33 -24.34 8.43 13.59
C CYS A 33 -23.14 7.64 14.11
N GLN A 34 -23.43 6.48 14.72
CA GLN A 34 -22.42 5.56 15.24
C GLN A 34 -22.46 4.21 14.50
N TYR A 35 -22.98 4.19 13.28
CA TYR A 35 -22.92 3.02 12.43
C TYR A 35 -21.54 2.92 11.79
N PRO A 36 -21.04 1.70 11.55
CA PRO A 36 -19.86 1.50 10.72
C PRO A 36 -19.99 2.19 9.36
N LEU A 37 -18.93 2.86 8.93
CA LEU A 37 -18.89 3.63 7.70
C LEU A 37 -18.05 2.92 6.64
N HIS A 38 -18.65 2.70 5.46
CA HIS A 38 -17.96 2.15 4.30
C HIS A 38 -17.50 3.27 3.38
N LEU A 39 -16.19 3.54 3.39
CA LEU A 39 -15.58 4.59 2.57
C LEU A 39 -15.34 4.12 1.13
N GLY A 40 -15.55 5.01 0.18
CA GLY A 40 -15.22 4.74 -1.22
C GLY A 40 -15.65 5.89 -2.11
N LEU A 41 -14.69 6.39 -2.91
CA LEU A 41 -14.99 7.35 -3.97
C LEU A 41 -15.62 6.62 -5.15
N THR A 42 -16.76 7.10 -5.63
CA THR A 42 -17.43 6.56 -6.81
C THR A 42 -16.79 7.19 -8.05
N GLU A 43 -16.59 6.39 -9.12
CA GLU A 43 -16.09 6.90 -10.41
C GLU A 43 -14.73 7.62 -10.28
N ALA A 44 -13.82 7.07 -9.49
CA ALA A 44 -12.52 7.70 -9.22
C ALA A 44 -11.67 7.90 -10.49
N GLY A 45 -11.85 7.06 -11.51
CA GLY A 45 -11.16 7.12 -12.80
C GLY A 45 -10.22 5.95 -13.05
N MET A 46 -9.46 6.05 -14.13
CA MET A 46 -8.50 5.03 -14.56
C MET A 46 -7.10 5.28 -14.02
N GLY A 47 -6.32 4.22 -13.86
CA GLY A 47 -4.88 4.25 -13.57
C GLY A 47 -4.51 5.21 -12.43
N SER A 48 -3.45 5.96 -12.59
CA SER A 48 -2.92 6.87 -11.56
C SER A 48 -3.93 7.91 -11.06
N LYS A 49 -4.81 8.44 -11.93
CA LYS A 49 -5.85 9.39 -11.52
C LYS A 49 -6.81 8.79 -10.51
N GLY A 50 -7.28 7.57 -10.79
CA GLY A 50 -8.20 6.86 -9.91
C GLY A 50 -7.55 6.46 -8.59
N ILE A 51 -6.29 5.99 -8.63
CA ILE A 51 -5.49 5.64 -7.47
C ILE A 51 -5.30 6.86 -6.56
N VAL A 52 -4.84 7.98 -7.11
CA VAL A 52 -4.62 9.22 -6.35
C VAL A 52 -5.91 9.73 -5.73
N ALA A 53 -7.00 9.80 -6.51
CA ALA A 53 -8.28 10.29 -6.01
C ALA A 53 -8.83 9.44 -4.87
N SER A 54 -8.79 8.10 -5.01
CA SER A 54 -9.21 7.17 -3.97
C SER A 54 -8.31 7.26 -2.73
N SER A 55 -6.99 7.29 -2.93
CA SER A 55 -6.02 7.33 -1.82
C SER A 55 -6.12 8.62 -1.02
N VAL A 56 -6.24 9.76 -1.67
CA VAL A 56 -6.38 11.05 -0.99
C VAL A 56 -7.68 11.13 -0.21
N SER A 57 -8.80 10.80 -0.84
CA SER A 57 -10.12 10.92 -0.19
C SER A 57 -10.27 9.97 1.00
N ILE A 58 -9.94 8.70 0.83
CA ILE A 58 -10.02 7.68 1.87
C ILE A 58 -8.96 7.95 2.95
N GLY A 59 -7.73 8.28 2.55
CA GLY A 59 -6.62 8.52 3.48
C GLY A 59 -6.88 9.67 4.44
N ILE A 60 -7.43 10.79 3.96
CA ILE A 60 -7.79 11.93 4.82
C ILE A 60 -8.85 11.53 5.86
N LEU A 61 -9.85 10.74 5.48
CA LEU A 61 -10.87 10.28 6.40
C LEU A 61 -10.32 9.28 7.44
N LEU A 62 -9.52 8.31 7.01
CA LEU A 62 -8.87 7.36 7.91
C LEU A 62 -7.92 8.07 8.89
N GLN A 63 -7.21 9.11 8.45
CA GLN A 63 -6.36 9.94 9.33
C GLN A 63 -7.16 10.66 10.43
N GLN A 64 -8.43 10.93 10.18
CA GLN A 64 -9.37 11.50 11.16
C GLN A 64 -10.06 10.43 12.02
N GLY A 65 -9.71 9.16 11.86
CA GLY A 65 -10.38 8.04 12.55
C GLY A 65 -11.78 7.73 11.99
N ILE A 66 -12.08 8.15 10.76
CA ILE A 66 -13.37 7.94 10.11
C ILE A 66 -13.26 6.81 9.09
N GLY A 67 -14.09 5.77 9.25
CA GLY A 67 -14.20 4.65 8.33
C GLY A 67 -13.82 3.30 8.94
N ASP A 68 -14.61 2.29 8.65
CA ASP A 68 -14.46 0.93 9.18
C ASP A 68 -14.13 -0.07 8.07
N THR A 69 -14.59 0.19 6.87
CA THR A 69 -14.25 -0.57 5.66
C THR A 69 -14.00 0.37 4.49
N VAL A 70 -13.20 -0.08 3.53
CA VAL A 70 -12.83 0.73 2.36
C VAL A 70 -13.09 0.00 1.06
N ARG A 71 -13.39 0.76 0.01
CA ARG A 71 -13.51 0.30 -1.36
C ARG A 71 -12.80 1.28 -2.30
N VAL A 72 -11.85 0.78 -3.03
CA VAL A 72 -11.27 1.48 -4.18
C VAL A 72 -12.10 1.15 -5.42
N SER A 73 -12.41 2.14 -6.24
CA SER A 73 -13.16 1.98 -7.50
C SER A 73 -12.33 2.54 -8.65
N LEU A 74 -11.69 1.64 -9.38
CA LEU A 74 -10.95 2.01 -10.59
C LEU A 74 -11.73 1.59 -11.83
N THR A 75 -11.65 2.39 -12.88
CA THR A 75 -12.06 1.96 -14.21
C THR A 75 -10.93 1.09 -14.77
N PRO A 76 -11.14 -0.22 -14.98
CA PRO A 76 -10.07 -1.09 -15.48
C PRO A 76 -9.77 -0.82 -16.95
N GLU A 77 -8.54 -1.14 -17.36
CA GLU A 77 -8.22 -1.30 -18.77
C GLU A 77 -9.04 -2.45 -19.37
N PRO A 78 -9.31 -2.46 -20.70
CA PRO A 78 -9.94 -3.59 -21.32
C PRO A 78 -9.20 -4.90 -21.01
N ASN A 79 -9.90 -5.87 -20.43
CA ASN A 79 -9.34 -7.13 -19.91
C ASN A 79 -8.35 -6.96 -18.75
N GLY A 80 -8.32 -5.80 -18.09
CA GLY A 80 -7.49 -5.53 -16.93
C GLY A 80 -7.87 -6.37 -15.71
N ASP A 81 -6.90 -6.59 -14.84
CA ASP A 81 -7.08 -7.34 -13.60
C ASP A 81 -7.88 -6.53 -12.57
N ARG A 82 -9.04 -7.04 -12.20
CA ARG A 82 -9.92 -6.43 -11.18
C ARG A 82 -9.37 -6.53 -9.76
N SER A 83 -8.35 -7.34 -9.52
CA SER A 83 -7.69 -7.41 -8.20
C SER A 83 -6.88 -6.16 -7.88
N GLU A 84 -6.56 -5.31 -8.87
CA GLU A 84 -5.83 -4.06 -8.68
C GLU A 84 -6.50 -3.14 -7.64
N GLU A 85 -7.82 -3.08 -7.62
CA GLU A 85 -8.58 -2.28 -6.65
C GLU A 85 -8.34 -2.74 -5.22
N VAL A 86 -8.23 -4.05 -5.00
CA VAL A 86 -7.91 -4.63 -3.70
C VAL A 86 -6.46 -4.36 -3.32
N ILE A 87 -5.55 -4.48 -4.27
CA ILE A 87 -4.12 -4.19 -4.08
C ILE A 87 -3.93 -2.74 -3.64
N VAL A 88 -4.54 -1.80 -4.35
CA VAL A 88 -4.46 -0.37 -4.01
C VAL A 88 -5.05 -0.09 -2.62
N ALA A 89 -6.17 -0.72 -2.26
CA ALA A 89 -6.76 -0.58 -0.93
C ALA A 89 -5.82 -1.11 0.16
N GLN A 90 -5.17 -2.25 -0.06
CA GLN A 90 -4.20 -2.82 0.86
C GLN A 90 -2.96 -1.94 1.00
N GLU A 91 -2.40 -1.46 -0.11
CA GLU A 91 -1.24 -0.56 -0.13
C GLU A 91 -1.54 0.78 0.58
N LEU A 92 -2.75 1.32 0.40
CA LEU A 92 -3.19 2.52 1.13
C LEU A 92 -3.17 2.30 2.64
N LEU A 93 -3.81 1.24 3.12
CA LEU A 93 -3.89 0.92 4.54
C LEU A 93 -2.51 0.63 5.14
N GLN A 94 -1.66 -0.06 4.41
CA GLN A 94 -0.30 -0.39 4.83
C GLN A 94 0.60 0.85 4.85
N THR A 95 0.53 1.70 3.83
CA THR A 95 1.29 2.96 3.77
C THR A 95 0.90 3.92 4.91
N MET A 96 -0.34 3.89 5.34
CA MET A 96 -0.82 4.66 6.50
C MET A 96 -0.49 4.01 7.86
N GLY A 97 0.13 2.84 7.89
CA GLY A 97 0.45 2.12 9.13
C GLY A 97 -0.78 1.57 9.87
N ILE A 98 -1.92 1.44 9.18
CA ILE A 98 -3.17 0.96 9.78
C ILE A 98 -3.20 -0.57 9.83
N ARG A 99 -2.73 -1.22 8.76
CA ARG A 99 -2.75 -2.67 8.64
C ARG A 99 -1.72 -3.16 7.63
N SER A 100 -0.92 -4.16 8.00
CA SER A 100 0.02 -4.83 7.10
C SER A 100 -0.63 -6.00 6.37
N PHE A 101 -0.31 -6.18 5.09
CA PHE A 101 -0.84 -7.23 4.24
C PHE A 101 0.26 -8.10 3.61
N SER A 102 1.43 -7.53 3.40
CA SER A 102 2.61 -8.21 2.84
C SER A 102 3.87 -7.46 3.26
N PRO A 103 5.05 -8.09 3.24
CA PRO A 103 6.31 -7.38 3.42
C PRO A 103 6.41 -6.13 2.57
N LEU A 104 6.86 -5.03 3.20
CA LEU A 104 7.06 -3.76 2.50
C LEU A 104 8.38 -3.81 1.72
N VAL A 105 8.32 -3.69 0.41
CA VAL A 105 9.50 -3.64 -0.45
C VAL A 105 9.82 -2.20 -0.80
N THR A 106 10.88 -1.68 -0.22
CA THR A 106 11.40 -0.34 -0.52
C THR A 106 12.51 -0.43 -1.55
N ALA A 107 12.44 0.41 -2.57
CA ALA A 107 13.49 0.54 -3.59
C ALA A 107 13.82 2.00 -3.83
N CYS A 108 15.07 2.31 -4.16
CA CYS A 108 15.46 3.67 -4.52
C CYS A 108 14.86 4.06 -5.89
N PRO A 109 14.61 5.37 -6.13
CA PRO A 109 13.99 5.83 -7.38
C PRO A 109 14.91 5.71 -8.63
N GLY A 110 16.20 5.37 -8.44
CA GLY A 110 17.20 5.38 -9.52
C GLY A 110 17.62 6.81 -9.87
N CYS A 111 18.72 7.24 -9.32
CA CYS A 111 19.34 8.53 -9.64
C CYS A 111 20.52 8.34 -10.59
N GLY A 112 21.22 9.43 -10.97
CA GLY A 112 22.39 9.39 -11.85
C GLY A 112 23.62 8.58 -11.33
N ARG A 113 23.52 7.99 -10.15
CA ARG A 113 24.58 7.14 -9.56
C ARG A 113 24.58 5.70 -10.07
N THR A 114 23.52 5.27 -10.73
CA THR A 114 23.45 3.97 -11.40
C THR A 114 22.77 4.10 -12.75
N THR A 115 23.40 3.51 -13.76
CA THR A 115 22.81 3.35 -15.12
C THR A 115 22.21 1.96 -15.31
N SER A 116 22.40 1.07 -14.34
CA SER A 116 21.85 -0.28 -14.35
C SER A 116 20.38 -0.28 -13.92
N THR A 117 19.57 -1.07 -14.60
CA THR A 117 18.15 -1.32 -14.27
C THR A 117 17.97 -2.59 -13.42
N VAL A 118 19.06 -3.26 -13.04
CA VAL A 118 19.01 -4.55 -12.32
C VAL A 118 18.27 -4.42 -10.99
N PHE A 119 18.52 -3.35 -10.23
CA PHE A 119 17.86 -3.15 -8.95
C PHE A 119 16.35 -2.95 -9.10
N GLN A 120 15.91 -2.28 -10.17
CA GLN A 120 14.48 -2.08 -10.48
C GLN A 120 13.81 -3.42 -10.80
N SER A 121 14.45 -4.21 -11.67
CA SER A 121 13.97 -5.55 -12.01
C SER A 121 13.94 -6.47 -10.79
N LEU A 122 14.98 -6.41 -9.94
CA LEU A 122 15.06 -7.18 -8.71
C LEU A 122 13.96 -6.79 -7.74
N ALA A 123 13.76 -5.50 -7.50
CA ALA A 123 12.70 -5.01 -6.61
C ALA A 123 11.30 -5.46 -7.09
N GLY A 124 11.02 -5.32 -8.39
CA GLY A 124 9.76 -5.77 -8.98
C GLY A 124 9.57 -7.29 -8.89
N ASN A 125 10.64 -8.07 -9.08
CA ASN A 125 10.58 -9.53 -8.93
C ASN A 125 10.36 -9.95 -7.48
N ILE A 126 11.03 -9.30 -6.52
CA ILE A 126 10.84 -9.55 -5.08
C ILE A 126 9.40 -9.21 -4.69
N GLN A 127 8.87 -8.07 -5.11
CA GLN A 127 7.51 -7.66 -4.80
C GLN A 127 6.47 -8.68 -5.32
N LYS A 128 6.64 -9.15 -6.56
CA LYS A 128 5.78 -10.20 -7.15
C LYS A 128 5.92 -11.53 -6.41
N TYR A 129 7.15 -11.92 -6.07
CA TYR A 129 7.43 -13.15 -5.35
C TYR A 129 6.79 -13.16 -3.97
N VAL A 130 7.04 -12.12 -3.19
CA VAL A 130 6.45 -11.93 -1.86
C VAL A 130 4.92 -12.01 -1.92
N ARG A 131 4.31 -11.27 -2.84
CA ARG A 131 2.84 -11.25 -2.98
C ARG A 131 2.27 -12.64 -3.31
N ARG A 132 2.96 -13.40 -4.16
CA ARG A 132 2.58 -14.77 -4.51
C ARG A 132 2.68 -15.73 -3.33
N GLU A 133 3.73 -15.60 -2.51
CA GLU A 133 4.00 -16.51 -1.40
C GLU A 133 3.20 -16.16 -0.12
N MET A 134 2.64 -14.95 -0.03
CA MET A 134 1.92 -14.47 1.16
C MET A 134 0.84 -15.42 1.70
N PRO A 135 0.00 -16.07 0.86
CA PRO A 135 -0.99 -17.01 1.38
C PRO A 135 -0.37 -18.14 2.20
N ILE A 136 0.78 -18.67 1.75
CA ILE A 136 1.51 -19.74 2.42
C ILE A 136 2.29 -19.18 3.62
N TRP A 137 2.95 -18.04 3.44
CA TRP A 137 3.80 -17.46 4.47
C TRP A 137 3.02 -17.00 5.70
N ARG A 138 1.84 -16.42 5.50
CA ARG A 138 0.99 -15.96 6.60
C ARG A 138 0.56 -17.09 7.54
N GLU A 139 0.32 -18.30 7.00
CA GLU A 139 0.01 -19.48 7.80
C GLU A 139 1.24 -20.02 8.53
N LYS A 140 2.40 -19.93 7.88
CA LYS A 140 3.64 -20.57 8.37
C LYS A 140 4.47 -19.65 9.27
N TYR A 141 4.43 -18.36 9.04
CA TYR A 141 5.26 -17.36 9.72
C TYR A 141 4.38 -16.19 10.19
N PRO A 142 3.77 -16.28 11.39
CA PRO A 142 2.97 -15.20 11.95
C PRO A 142 3.78 -13.89 12.03
N GLY A 143 3.21 -12.78 11.53
CA GLY A 143 3.84 -11.47 11.51
C GLY A 143 4.72 -11.20 10.28
N VAL A 144 4.85 -12.14 9.34
CA VAL A 144 5.65 -11.94 8.11
C VAL A 144 5.20 -10.74 7.27
N GLU A 145 3.94 -10.37 7.35
CA GLU A 145 3.37 -9.20 6.69
C GLU A 145 3.96 -7.86 7.17
N GLU A 146 4.58 -7.84 8.35
CA GLU A 146 5.20 -6.65 8.93
C GLU A 146 6.68 -6.49 8.52
N MET A 147 7.24 -7.50 7.87
CA MET A 147 8.64 -7.50 7.44
C MET A 147 8.92 -6.40 6.41
N THR A 148 10.10 -5.81 6.49
CA THR A 148 10.59 -4.79 5.57
C THR A 148 11.76 -5.28 4.73
N LEU A 149 11.70 -5.03 3.43
CA LEU A 149 12.73 -5.41 2.47
C LEU A 149 13.26 -4.16 1.76
N ALA A 150 14.57 -4.05 1.59
CA ALA A 150 15.19 -2.92 0.89
C ALA A 150 16.01 -3.39 -0.31
N VAL A 151 15.78 -2.77 -1.47
CA VAL A 151 16.54 -3.03 -2.71
C VAL A 151 17.12 -1.72 -3.22
N MET A 152 18.42 -1.54 -3.01
CA MET A 152 19.11 -0.28 -3.31
C MET A 152 20.08 -0.42 -4.49
N GLY A 153 20.16 0.60 -5.33
CA GLY A 153 20.91 0.59 -6.60
C GLY A 153 22.29 1.21 -6.54
N CYS A 154 22.79 1.63 -5.36
CA CYS A 154 24.17 2.13 -5.19
C CYS A 154 24.62 2.03 -3.73
N VAL A 155 25.92 2.11 -3.49
CA VAL A 155 26.50 2.02 -2.14
C VAL A 155 26.38 3.31 -1.31
N VAL A 156 25.92 4.40 -1.88
CA VAL A 156 25.82 5.69 -1.16
C VAL A 156 24.68 5.67 -0.14
N ASN A 157 23.45 5.36 -0.57
CA ASN A 157 22.30 5.24 0.31
C ASN A 157 22.00 3.78 0.71
N GLY A 158 22.47 2.83 -0.11
CA GLY A 158 22.19 1.42 0.02
C GLY A 158 22.47 0.83 1.39
N PRO A 159 23.69 0.99 1.95
CA PRO A 159 24.00 0.44 3.28
C PRO A 159 23.18 1.05 4.41
N GLY A 160 22.83 2.34 4.31
CA GLY A 160 21.98 3.01 5.30
C GLY A 160 20.56 2.42 5.31
N GLU A 161 19.89 2.47 4.19
CA GLU A 161 18.53 1.96 4.04
C GLU A 161 18.43 0.44 4.26
N SER A 162 19.41 -0.32 3.75
CA SER A 162 19.43 -1.78 3.93
C SER A 162 19.63 -2.22 5.38
N LYS A 163 20.26 -1.39 6.23
CA LYS A 163 20.43 -1.68 7.66
C LYS A 163 19.16 -1.46 8.48
N HIS A 164 18.27 -0.62 7.99
CA HIS A 164 17.00 -0.35 8.68
C HIS A 164 15.89 -1.32 8.27
N ALA A 165 16.10 -2.11 7.22
CA ALA A 165 15.19 -3.17 6.81
C ALA A 165 15.56 -4.50 7.48
N ASP A 166 14.58 -5.39 7.64
CA ASP A 166 14.82 -6.75 8.14
C ASP A 166 15.75 -7.51 7.19
N VAL A 167 15.53 -7.34 5.87
CA VAL A 167 16.46 -7.82 4.84
C VAL A 167 16.69 -6.71 3.80
N GLY A 168 17.95 -6.39 3.53
CA GLY A 168 18.31 -5.37 2.55
C GLY A 168 19.46 -5.79 1.64
N ILE A 169 19.41 -5.40 0.38
CA ILE A 169 20.49 -5.57 -0.58
C ILE A 169 20.90 -4.20 -1.14
N SER A 170 22.19 -3.95 -1.15
CA SER A 170 22.79 -2.77 -1.77
C SER A 170 23.60 -3.18 -2.99
N LEU A 171 23.03 -2.97 -4.18
CA LEU A 171 23.71 -3.22 -5.44
C LEU A 171 24.75 -2.14 -5.74
N PRO A 172 25.80 -2.43 -6.50
CA PRO A 172 26.79 -1.43 -6.89
C PRO A 172 26.20 -0.45 -7.92
N GLY A 173 26.52 0.82 -7.77
CA GLY A 173 26.26 1.86 -8.76
C GLY A 173 27.29 1.84 -9.89
N THR A 174 27.17 2.79 -10.82
CA THR A 174 28.07 2.94 -11.96
C THR A 174 29.49 3.29 -11.47
N GLY A 175 30.47 2.51 -11.85
CA GLY A 175 31.89 2.70 -11.46
C GLY A 175 32.24 2.23 -10.04
N GLU A 176 31.28 1.66 -9.31
CA GLU A 176 31.50 1.09 -7.99
C GLU A 176 32.04 -0.36 -8.09
N SER A 177 32.69 -0.85 -7.03
CA SER A 177 33.11 -2.24 -6.94
C SER A 177 31.93 -3.19 -7.12
N PRO A 178 32.06 -4.28 -7.89
CA PRO A 178 30.95 -5.20 -8.19
C PRO A 178 30.58 -6.09 -6.99
N ALA A 179 30.28 -5.50 -5.85
CA ALA A 179 29.88 -6.15 -4.63
C ALA A 179 28.42 -5.74 -4.28
N ALA A 180 27.59 -6.71 -3.97
CA ALA A 180 26.21 -6.49 -3.57
C ALA A 180 25.99 -7.02 -2.14
N PRO A 181 26.38 -6.25 -1.11
CA PRO A 181 26.20 -6.68 0.27
C PRO A 181 24.71 -6.86 0.60
N VAL A 182 24.44 -7.97 1.29
CA VAL A 182 23.12 -8.26 1.87
C VAL A 182 23.21 -8.01 3.37
N PHE A 183 22.18 -7.38 3.90
CA PHE A 183 22.03 -7.11 5.31
C PHE A 183 20.81 -7.88 5.84
N VAL A 184 20.98 -8.49 6.99
CA VAL A 184 19.87 -9.14 7.73
C VAL A 184 19.94 -8.59 9.15
N ASP A 185 18.84 -8.04 9.63
CA ASP A 185 18.73 -7.37 10.93
C ASP A 185 19.87 -6.35 11.16
N GLY A 186 20.16 -5.56 10.13
CA GLY A 186 21.20 -4.54 10.16
C GLY A 186 22.64 -5.04 10.09
N LYS A 187 22.87 -6.35 10.02
CA LYS A 187 24.21 -6.98 9.92
C LYS A 187 24.50 -7.42 8.49
N LYS A 188 25.72 -7.17 8.04
CA LYS A 188 26.21 -7.56 6.72
C LYS A 188 26.61 -9.04 6.70
#